data_c10999dfe07ae47177fb46e2c9f00445
#
_entry.id   c10999dfe07ae47177fb46e2c9f00445
#
_cell.length_a   1.000
_cell.length_b   1.000
_cell.length_c   1.000
_cell.angle_alpha   90.00
_cell.angle_beta   90.00
_cell.angle_gamma   90.00
#
_symmetry.space_group_name_H-M   'P 1'
#
loop_
_entity.id
_entity.type
_entity.pdbx_description
1 polymer ?
#
loop_
_entity_poly.entity_id
_entity_poly.type
_entity_poly.pdbx_seq_one_letter_code
_entity_poly.pdbx_strand_id
1 'polypeptide(L)'
;MAEYIMALDAGTTSNRCILFDRYARVCAVAQKEFTQIYPKSGYVEHNANEIWATQLSVAVEAMQKLGIGAEDIAAIGITNQRETTIVWDRQTGEPVYNAIVWQCRRTSKFCDELKARGLAETIRQKTGLVIDAYFSATKLKWILDNVSGARERAERGELCFGTVDTWLMWKLSGGRIFATDYSNASRTMLFNINALKWDEDILKELDIPACMLPEAKPSSGIFGHADAKFLGGEIPIAGVAGDQQSALFGQTCFEAGEAKNTYGTGCFLLMNTGEKPVYSNNGLVTTVAWGRDGKVNYALEGSIFVAGAAIQWLRDEMKLIESAADSEYMAQKVRDTNGCYVVPAFTGLGAPHWDQYARGTIVGLSRGCNKYHIIRATLDSICYQVNDVLAAMQADSGIPLNTLRVDGGASANNYLMQTQADIINAPVARPRCVETTAMGAAFLAGLAVKYWADTEEIKHSRETEREFYPTISEAERGARTAGWNRAVKCAYGWAKEDE
;
A
#
# COMPACT_ATOMS: atom_id res chain seq x y z
N MET A 1 21.54 18.93 19.26
CA MET A 1 21.27 18.33 17.94
C MET A 1 19.88 17.72 18.04
N ALA A 2 19.07 17.85 17.00
CA ALA A 2 17.73 17.24 16.99
C ALA A 2 17.84 15.73 17.21
N GLU A 3 16.98 15.18 18.07
CA GLU A 3 17.09 13.81 18.58
C GLU A 3 16.12 12.85 17.90
N TYR A 4 15.11 13.38 17.17
CA TYR A 4 14.02 12.57 16.62
C TYR A 4 13.75 12.87 15.16
N ILE A 5 13.22 11.85 14.45
CA ILE A 5 12.51 12.01 13.18
C ILE A 5 11.03 11.79 13.43
N MET A 6 10.20 12.71 12.94
CA MET A 6 8.74 12.60 12.99
C MET A 6 8.23 11.92 11.72
N ALA A 7 7.50 10.82 11.86
CA ALA A 7 6.78 10.19 10.77
C ALA A 7 5.28 10.45 10.90
N LEU A 8 4.68 11.03 9.86
CA LEU A 8 3.25 11.22 9.70
C LEU A 8 2.72 10.12 8.78
N ASP A 9 1.84 9.27 9.29
CA ASP A 9 1.25 8.14 8.57
C ASP A 9 -0.26 8.39 8.43
N ALA A 10 -0.66 8.85 7.25
CA ALA A 10 -2.05 9.13 6.91
C ALA A 10 -2.70 7.90 6.26
N GLY A 11 -3.17 6.97 7.07
CA GLY A 11 -3.79 5.73 6.63
C GLY A 11 -5.23 5.92 6.11
N THR A 12 -5.87 4.82 5.73
CA THR A 12 -7.25 4.87 5.18
C THR A 12 -8.30 5.17 6.26
N THR A 13 -8.10 4.66 7.47
CA THR A 13 -9.11 4.77 8.56
C THR A 13 -8.65 5.64 9.72
N SER A 14 -7.36 5.90 9.81
CA SER A 14 -6.77 6.67 10.91
C SER A 14 -5.47 7.34 10.48
N ASN A 15 -5.16 8.43 11.16
CA ASN A 15 -3.87 9.10 11.07
C ASN A 15 -3.01 8.74 12.28
N ARG A 16 -1.71 8.58 12.06
CA ARG A 16 -0.71 8.33 13.11
C ARG A 16 0.43 9.33 13.02
N CYS A 17 1.05 9.58 14.15
CA CYS A 17 2.36 10.20 14.25
C CYS A 17 3.25 9.31 15.12
N ILE A 18 4.43 9.00 14.60
CA ILE A 18 5.43 8.19 15.30
C ILE A 18 6.74 8.97 15.34
N LEU A 19 7.33 9.08 16.53
CA LEU A 19 8.65 9.68 16.73
C LEU A 19 9.68 8.56 16.89
N PHE A 20 10.70 8.60 16.02
CA PHE A 20 11.80 7.63 16.00
C PHE A 20 13.10 8.30 16.46
N ASP A 21 13.88 7.59 17.28
CA ASP A 21 15.25 8.00 17.64
C ASP A 21 16.28 7.53 16.57
N ARG A 22 17.54 7.85 16.81
CA ARG A 22 18.65 7.48 15.91
C ARG A 22 18.82 5.97 15.74
N TYR A 23 18.35 5.16 16.68
CA TYR A 23 18.39 3.71 16.63
C TYR A 23 17.13 3.12 15.98
N ALA A 24 16.32 3.94 15.31
CA ALA A 24 15.03 3.57 14.71
C ALA A 24 14.02 2.97 15.73
N ARG A 25 14.16 3.29 17.02
CA ARG A 25 13.22 2.86 18.05
C ARG A 25 12.05 3.81 18.11
N VAL A 26 10.87 3.25 18.30
CA VAL A 26 9.64 4.02 18.53
C VAL A 26 9.71 4.66 19.92
N CYS A 27 9.72 6.00 19.99
CA CYS A 27 9.76 6.76 21.23
C CYS A 27 8.39 7.28 21.66
N ALA A 28 7.55 7.68 20.70
CA ALA A 28 6.15 8.03 20.96
C ALA A 28 5.27 7.65 19.78
N VAL A 29 4.01 7.31 20.08
CA VAL A 29 2.96 7.05 19.08
C VAL A 29 1.70 7.80 19.51
N ALA A 30 1.08 8.49 18.55
CA ALA A 30 -0.28 9.00 18.67
C ALA A 30 -1.08 8.58 17.45
N GLN A 31 -2.34 8.20 17.65
CA GLN A 31 -3.22 7.74 16.57
C GLN A 31 -4.64 8.25 16.82
N LYS A 32 -5.31 8.61 15.72
CA LYS A 32 -6.71 9.04 15.74
C LYS A 32 -7.43 8.59 14.50
N GLU A 33 -8.59 7.97 14.65
CA GLU A 33 -9.49 7.64 13.58
C GLU A 33 -10.21 8.88 13.06
N PHE A 34 -10.70 8.82 11.81
CA PHE A 34 -11.52 9.85 11.19
C PHE A 34 -12.71 9.23 10.44
N THR A 35 -13.69 10.07 10.14
CA THR A 35 -14.99 9.65 9.60
C THR A 35 -14.84 9.05 8.20
N GLN A 36 -15.42 7.87 8.02
CA GLN A 36 -15.59 7.22 6.73
C GLN A 36 -16.96 7.58 6.16
N ILE A 37 -17.03 8.07 4.91
CA ILE A 37 -18.25 8.58 4.29
C ILE A 37 -18.64 7.65 3.13
N TYR A 38 -19.85 7.12 3.17
CA TYR A 38 -20.41 6.21 2.17
C TYR A 38 -21.70 6.79 1.59
N PRO A 39 -21.64 7.76 0.63
CA PRO A 39 -22.84 8.47 0.13
C PRO A 39 -23.85 7.54 -0.55
N LYS A 40 -23.36 6.51 -1.23
CA LYS A 40 -24.17 5.46 -1.87
C LYS A 40 -23.31 4.23 -2.16
N SER A 41 -23.94 3.14 -2.58
CA SER A 41 -23.25 1.88 -2.88
C SER A 41 -22.07 2.09 -3.84
N GLY A 42 -20.90 1.58 -3.48
CA GLY A 42 -19.65 1.70 -4.25
C GLY A 42 -18.96 3.06 -4.16
N TYR A 43 -19.51 4.05 -3.42
CA TYR A 43 -18.87 5.32 -3.18
C TYR A 43 -18.20 5.34 -1.81
N VAL A 44 -16.95 5.81 -1.78
CA VAL A 44 -16.17 5.96 -0.55
C VAL A 44 -15.49 7.33 -0.59
N GLU A 45 -15.69 8.11 0.45
CA GLU A 45 -15.18 9.48 0.56
C GLU A 45 -14.62 9.75 1.96
N HIS A 46 -13.70 10.70 2.05
CA HIS A 46 -13.21 11.28 3.29
C HIS A 46 -13.35 12.80 3.27
N ASN A 47 -13.50 13.39 4.45
CA ASN A 47 -13.35 14.82 4.62
C ASN A 47 -11.87 15.19 4.66
N ALA A 48 -11.35 15.88 3.65
CA ALA A 48 -9.93 16.25 3.56
C ALA A 48 -9.50 17.17 4.73
N ASN A 49 -10.38 18.05 5.21
CA ASN A 49 -10.09 18.89 6.37
C ASN A 49 -10.02 18.07 7.68
N GLU A 50 -10.80 16.99 7.81
CA GLU A 50 -10.71 16.08 8.95
C GLU A 50 -9.39 15.27 8.92
N ILE A 51 -8.95 14.80 7.72
CA ILE A 51 -7.62 14.18 7.57
C ILE A 51 -6.53 15.14 8.04
N TRP A 52 -6.57 16.40 7.62
CA TRP A 52 -5.60 17.41 8.08
C TRP A 52 -5.66 17.64 9.59
N ALA A 53 -6.86 17.89 10.13
CA ALA A 53 -7.02 18.22 11.55
C ALA A 53 -6.58 17.06 12.47
N THR A 54 -6.92 15.82 12.10
CA THR A 54 -6.51 14.64 12.87
C THR A 54 -5.01 14.39 12.75
N GLN A 55 -4.41 14.59 11.56
CA GLN A 55 -2.96 14.43 11.38
C GLN A 55 -2.17 15.44 12.20
N LEU A 56 -2.59 16.71 12.20
CA LEU A 56 -1.97 17.73 13.04
C LEU A 56 -2.14 17.40 14.53
N SER A 57 -3.34 16.98 14.93
CA SER A 57 -3.63 16.61 16.32
C SER A 57 -2.69 15.52 16.84
N VAL A 58 -2.49 14.44 16.06
CA VAL A 58 -1.59 13.34 16.49
C VAL A 58 -0.12 13.74 16.44
N ALA A 59 0.29 14.67 15.55
CA ALA A 59 1.64 15.20 15.56
C ALA A 59 1.94 15.97 16.86
N VAL A 60 1.05 16.88 17.24
CA VAL A 60 1.17 17.64 18.50
C VAL A 60 1.11 16.71 19.72
N GLU A 61 0.19 15.73 19.73
CA GLU A 61 0.07 14.76 20.82
C GLU A 61 1.34 13.93 21.00
N ALA A 62 1.97 13.48 19.90
CA ALA A 62 3.21 12.70 19.97
C ALA A 62 4.37 13.52 20.56
N MET A 63 4.50 14.80 20.18
CA MET A 63 5.48 15.73 20.77
C MET A 63 5.22 15.93 22.26
N GLN A 64 3.96 16.16 22.66
CA GLN A 64 3.58 16.34 24.07
C GLN A 64 3.87 15.11 24.92
N LYS A 65 3.69 13.90 24.41
CA LYS A 65 4.00 12.64 25.12
C LYS A 65 5.47 12.54 25.54
N LEU A 66 6.38 13.14 24.75
CA LEU A 66 7.81 13.19 25.08
C LEU A 66 8.23 14.51 25.77
N GLY A 67 7.36 15.53 25.78
CA GLY A 67 7.68 16.85 26.30
C GLY A 67 8.74 17.59 25.49
N ILE A 68 8.75 17.41 24.14
CA ILE A 68 9.73 17.97 23.21
C ILE A 68 9.16 19.13 22.40
N GLY A 69 10.07 19.98 21.89
CA GLY A 69 9.80 21.08 20.96
C GLY A 69 10.16 20.76 19.49
N ALA A 70 9.91 21.72 18.62
CA ALA A 70 10.23 21.58 17.20
C ALA A 70 11.76 21.45 16.96
N GLU A 71 12.56 22.04 17.84
CA GLU A 71 14.03 22.01 17.80
C GLU A 71 14.61 20.61 18.01
N ASP A 72 13.84 19.71 18.63
CA ASP A 72 14.24 18.33 18.87
C ASP A 72 13.94 17.41 17.68
N ILE A 73 13.23 17.90 16.64
CA ILE A 73 12.83 17.15 15.45
C ILE A 73 13.71 17.52 14.28
N ALA A 74 14.51 16.58 13.77
CA ALA A 74 15.41 16.81 12.66
C ALA A 74 14.68 16.98 11.33
N ALA A 75 13.62 16.19 11.09
CA ALA A 75 12.80 16.26 9.88
C ALA A 75 11.46 15.57 10.07
N ILE A 76 10.53 15.90 9.16
CA ILE A 76 9.24 15.21 9.00
C ILE A 76 9.32 14.29 7.78
N GLY A 77 8.93 13.03 7.96
CA GLY A 77 8.60 12.09 6.88
C GLY A 77 7.09 11.92 6.79
N ILE A 78 6.55 11.86 5.57
CA ILE A 78 5.12 11.67 5.30
C ILE A 78 4.92 10.37 4.53
N THR A 79 4.01 9.53 5.01
CA THR A 79 3.49 8.40 4.26
C THR A 79 1.97 8.41 4.31
N ASN A 80 1.32 7.84 3.30
CA ASN A 80 -0.11 8.02 3.14
C ASN A 80 -0.77 6.89 2.36
N GLN A 81 -2.08 6.71 2.60
CA GLN A 81 -2.94 5.99 1.66
C GLN A 81 -2.79 6.60 0.26
N ARG A 82 -2.51 5.75 -0.71
CA ARG A 82 -2.25 6.18 -2.09
C ARG A 82 -3.56 6.46 -2.83
N GLU A 83 -3.48 7.05 -4.02
CA GLU A 83 -4.53 7.24 -5.03
C GLU A 83 -5.74 8.07 -4.57
N THR A 84 -5.95 8.27 -3.28
CA THR A 84 -7.05 9.11 -2.76
C THR A 84 -6.89 10.52 -3.29
N THR A 85 -7.94 11.01 -3.97
CA THR A 85 -7.93 12.20 -4.82
C THR A 85 -8.55 13.37 -4.09
N ILE A 86 -7.81 14.48 -3.96
CA ILE A 86 -8.26 15.72 -3.34
C ILE A 86 -8.12 16.87 -4.35
N VAL A 87 -9.14 17.69 -4.47
CA VAL A 87 -9.12 18.95 -5.27
C VAL A 87 -9.53 20.10 -4.36
N TRP A 88 -8.72 21.16 -4.35
CA TRP A 88 -8.97 22.33 -3.52
C TRP A 88 -8.68 23.65 -4.24
N ASP A 89 -9.27 24.69 -3.73
CA ASP A 89 -9.05 26.06 -4.18
C ASP A 89 -7.62 26.51 -3.80
N ARG A 90 -6.87 27.00 -4.78
CA ARG A 90 -5.46 27.42 -4.60
C ARG A 90 -5.32 28.61 -3.67
N GLN A 91 -6.29 29.50 -3.62
CA GLN A 91 -6.21 30.72 -2.83
C GLN A 91 -6.66 30.50 -1.39
N THR A 92 -7.77 29.77 -1.20
CA THR A 92 -8.38 29.59 0.12
C THR A 92 -7.88 28.33 0.82
N GLY A 93 -7.39 27.34 0.07
CA GLY A 93 -7.03 26.01 0.59
C GLY A 93 -8.24 25.18 1.00
N GLU A 94 -9.46 25.52 0.53
CA GLU A 94 -10.67 24.77 0.82
C GLU A 94 -10.96 23.71 -0.24
N PRO A 95 -11.22 22.44 0.17
CA PRO A 95 -11.60 21.39 -0.76
C PRO A 95 -12.90 21.74 -1.50
N VAL A 96 -12.93 21.51 -2.83
CA VAL A 96 -14.14 21.73 -3.64
C VAL A 96 -15.11 20.55 -3.56
N TYR A 97 -14.62 19.42 -3.11
CA TYR A 97 -15.38 18.18 -2.89
C TYR A 97 -14.68 17.32 -1.82
N ASN A 98 -15.39 16.34 -1.25
CA ASN A 98 -14.74 15.34 -0.40
C ASN A 98 -13.61 14.61 -1.13
N ALA A 99 -12.60 14.18 -0.42
CA ALA A 99 -11.57 13.32 -0.96
C ALA A 99 -12.19 12.01 -1.46
N ILE A 100 -11.99 11.66 -2.73
CA ILE A 100 -12.48 10.40 -3.29
C ILE A 100 -11.44 9.32 -3.03
N VAL A 101 -11.82 8.34 -2.19
CA VAL A 101 -10.90 7.32 -1.68
C VAL A 101 -10.54 6.29 -2.76
N TRP A 102 -9.36 5.70 -2.65
CA TRP A 102 -8.85 4.66 -3.55
C TRP A 102 -9.81 3.47 -3.72
N GLN A 103 -10.60 3.14 -2.70
CA GLN A 103 -11.61 2.06 -2.71
C GLN A 103 -12.87 2.41 -3.53
N CYS A 104 -13.08 3.69 -3.86
CA CYS A 104 -14.30 4.16 -4.51
C CYS A 104 -14.41 3.65 -5.95
N ARG A 105 -15.57 3.06 -6.29
CA ARG A 105 -15.82 2.44 -7.61
C ARG A 105 -16.67 3.30 -8.55
N ARG A 106 -16.95 4.57 -8.19
CA ARG A 106 -17.84 5.48 -8.97
C ARG A 106 -17.42 5.69 -10.42
N THR A 107 -16.14 5.52 -10.73
CA THR A 107 -15.58 5.74 -12.07
C THR A 107 -15.38 4.45 -12.88
N SER A 108 -15.88 3.29 -12.40
CA SER A 108 -15.69 2.00 -13.06
C SER A 108 -16.19 2.00 -14.50
N LYS A 109 -17.38 2.60 -14.76
CA LYS A 109 -17.94 2.72 -16.11
C LYS A 109 -17.04 3.51 -17.04
N PHE A 110 -16.47 4.63 -16.56
CA PHE A 110 -15.53 5.42 -17.34
C PHE A 110 -14.23 4.65 -17.63
N CYS A 111 -13.77 3.83 -16.68
CA CYS A 111 -12.63 2.93 -16.95
C CYS A 111 -12.93 1.94 -18.09
N ASP A 112 -14.14 1.39 -18.15
CA ASP A 112 -14.53 0.49 -19.23
C ASP A 112 -14.61 1.21 -20.59
N GLU A 113 -15.08 2.45 -20.62
CA GLU A 113 -15.06 3.32 -21.80
C GLU A 113 -13.62 3.57 -22.30
N LEU A 114 -12.67 3.86 -21.41
CA LEU A 114 -11.25 4.03 -21.75
C LEU A 114 -10.64 2.72 -22.33
N LYS A 115 -10.97 1.56 -21.74
CA LYS A 115 -10.53 0.25 -22.28
C LYS A 115 -11.12 -0.01 -23.66
N ALA A 116 -12.40 0.26 -23.88
CA ALA A 116 -13.07 0.12 -25.16
C ALA A 116 -12.48 1.03 -26.26
N ARG A 117 -11.91 2.19 -25.87
CA ARG A 117 -11.16 3.10 -26.77
C ARG A 117 -9.74 2.61 -27.08
N GLY A 118 -9.30 1.46 -26.55
CA GLY A 118 -8.00 0.86 -26.81
C GLY A 118 -6.82 1.49 -26.06
N LEU A 119 -7.07 2.24 -25.00
CA LEU A 119 -6.03 2.97 -24.26
C LEU A 119 -5.23 2.11 -23.27
N ALA A 120 -5.64 0.86 -23.03
CA ALA A 120 -5.06 0.01 -21.99
C ALA A 120 -3.54 -0.16 -22.13
N GLU A 121 -3.05 -0.45 -23.33
CA GLU A 121 -1.62 -0.68 -23.56
C GLU A 121 -0.81 0.61 -23.44
N THR A 122 -1.32 1.74 -23.94
CA THR A 122 -0.67 3.04 -23.82
C THR A 122 -0.52 3.46 -22.37
N ILE A 123 -1.59 3.31 -21.56
CA ILE A 123 -1.57 3.60 -20.13
C ILE A 123 -0.56 2.68 -19.43
N ARG A 124 -0.58 1.39 -19.71
CA ARG A 124 0.34 0.42 -19.09
C ARG A 124 1.80 0.76 -19.39
N GLN A 125 2.15 1.06 -20.63
CA GLN A 125 3.53 1.37 -21.04
C GLN A 125 4.05 2.68 -20.43
N LYS A 126 3.18 3.70 -20.31
CA LYS A 126 3.57 5.01 -19.77
C LYS A 126 3.59 5.04 -18.25
N THR A 127 2.60 4.42 -17.60
CA THR A 127 2.38 4.55 -16.16
C THR A 127 2.70 3.29 -15.35
N GLY A 128 2.84 2.13 -16.00
CA GLY A 128 2.99 0.84 -15.33
C GLY A 128 1.67 0.27 -14.78
N LEU A 129 0.56 0.99 -14.91
CA LEU A 129 -0.72 0.67 -14.31
C LEU A 129 -1.72 0.10 -15.32
N VAL A 130 -2.73 -0.57 -14.79
CA VAL A 130 -3.94 -0.94 -15.55
C VAL A 130 -4.98 0.17 -15.45
N ILE A 131 -5.93 0.24 -16.39
CA ILE A 131 -7.07 1.16 -16.27
C ILE A 131 -8.04 0.60 -15.23
N ASP A 132 -8.11 1.24 -14.08
CA ASP A 132 -9.04 0.88 -13.00
C ASP A 132 -9.43 2.11 -12.16
N ALA A 133 -10.65 2.08 -11.59
CA ALA A 133 -11.15 3.11 -10.67
C ALA A 133 -10.33 3.25 -9.39
N TYR A 134 -9.42 2.34 -9.13
CA TYR A 134 -8.46 2.38 -8.03
C TYR A 134 -7.57 3.64 -8.10
N PHE A 135 -7.07 3.99 -9.29
CA PHE A 135 -6.11 5.06 -9.50
C PHE A 135 -6.76 6.46 -9.56
N SER A 136 -5.96 7.53 -9.41
CA SER A 136 -6.49 8.89 -9.18
C SER A 136 -7.13 9.54 -10.41
N ALA A 137 -6.61 9.30 -11.62
CA ALA A 137 -6.95 10.04 -12.82
C ALA A 137 -8.45 10.13 -13.10
N THR A 138 -9.15 8.99 -13.03
CA THR A 138 -10.60 8.94 -13.32
C THR A 138 -11.42 9.63 -12.24
N LYS A 139 -10.95 9.64 -10.98
CA LYS A 139 -11.59 10.37 -9.87
C LYS A 139 -11.42 11.88 -10.04
N LEU A 140 -10.22 12.32 -10.45
CA LEU A 140 -9.98 13.73 -10.75
C LEU A 140 -10.89 14.21 -11.88
N LYS A 141 -10.94 13.47 -12.99
CA LYS A 141 -11.87 13.80 -14.09
C LYS A 141 -13.32 13.84 -13.61
N TRP A 142 -13.74 12.88 -12.77
CA TRP A 142 -15.09 12.88 -12.23
C TRP A 142 -15.40 14.16 -11.43
N ILE A 143 -14.46 14.66 -10.61
CA ILE A 143 -14.64 15.92 -9.88
C ILE A 143 -14.82 17.08 -10.85
N LEU A 144 -13.96 17.19 -11.89
CA LEU A 144 -14.04 18.25 -12.88
C LEU A 144 -15.36 18.25 -13.65
N ASP A 145 -15.91 17.07 -13.92
CA ASP A 145 -17.13 16.92 -14.73
C ASP A 145 -18.44 17.02 -13.90
N ASN A 146 -18.36 16.77 -12.57
CA ASN A 146 -19.57 16.65 -11.73
C ASN A 146 -19.69 17.72 -10.64
N VAL A 147 -18.63 18.45 -10.32
CA VAL A 147 -18.68 19.55 -9.35
C VAL A 147 -18.85 20.87 -10.11
N SER A 148 -19.93 21.58 -9.80
CA SER A 148 -20.28 22.82 -10.49
C SER A 148 -19.12 23.82 -10.48
N GLY A 149 -18.75 24.32 -11.66
CA GLY A 149 -17.70 25.33 -11.86
C GLY A 149 -16.28 24.82 -11.66
N ALA A 150 -16.09 23.51 -11.35
CA ALA A 150 -14.74 22.97 -11.09
C ALA A 150 -13.88 22.98 -12.36
N ARG A 151 -14.44 22.60 -13.50
CA ARG A 151 -13.70 22.55 -14.76
C ARG A 151 -13.19 23.93 -15.17
N GLU A 152 -14.05 24.90 -15.25
CA GLU A 152 -13.70 26.29 -15.64
C GLU A 152 -12.68 26.90 -14.67
N ARG A 153 -12.79 26.60 -13.39
CA ARG A 153 -11.82 27.04 -12.37
C ARG A 153 -10.47 26.36 -12.52
N ALA A 154 -10.47 25.05 -12.83
CA ALA A 154 -9.26 24.29 -13.10
C ALA A 154 -8.50 24.82 -14.32
N GLU A 155 -9.22 25.11 -15.42
CA GLU A 155 -8.64 25.68 -16.65
C GLU A 155 -8.02 27.07 -16.41
N ARG A 156 -8.59 27.87 -15.49
CA ARG A 156 -8.00 29.15 -15.07
C ARG A 156 -6.86 29.02 -14.07
N GLY A 157 -6.48 27.80 -13.65
CA GLY A 157 -5.41 27.55 -12.70
C GLY A 157 -5.77 27.87 -11.23
N GLU A 158 -7.06 28.01 -10.92
CA GLU A 158 -7.56 28.33 -9.58
C GLU A 158 -7.62 27.12 -8.66
N LEU A 159 -7.56 25.90 -9.21
CA LEU A 159 -7.62 24.66 -8.44
C LEU A 159 -6.29 23.92 -8.41
N CYS A 160 -6.08 23.23 -7.30
CA CYS A 160 -4.98 22.28 -7.10
C CYS A 160 -5.54 20.86 -7.02
N PHE A 161 -4.82 19.92 -7.58
CA PHE A 161 -5.02 18.48 -7.36
C PHE A 161 -3.86 17.91 -6.53
N GLY A 162 -4.14 16.94 -5.70
CA GLY A 162 -3.12 16.13 -5.04
C GLY A 162 -3.67 14.85 -4.46
N THR A 163 -2.74 13.96 -4.14
CA THR A 163 -2.96 12.85 -3.23
C THR A 163 -2.79 13.34 -1.78
N VAL A 164 -2.97 12.48 -0.80
CA VAL A 164 -2.99 12.90 0.62
C VAL A 164 -1.66 13.53 1.05
N ASP A 165 -0.52 13.06 0.54
CA ASP A 165 0.79 13.67 0.78
C ASP A 165 0.85 15.14 0.34
N THR A 166 0.42 15.44 -0.88
CA THR A 166 0.37 16.81 -1.41
C THR A 166 -0.52 17.70 -0.54
N TRP A 167 -1.68 17.19 -0.15
CA TRP A 167 -2.60 17.90 0.74
C TRP A 167 -1.97 18.21 2.09
N LEU A 168 -1.32 17.21 2.72
CA LEU A 168 -0.65 17.42 4.00
C LEU A 168 0.51 18.40 3.91
N MET A 169 1.36 18.31 2.87
CA MET A 169 2.44 19.28 2.65
C MET A 169 1.91 20.69 2.42
N TRP A 170 0.85 20.82 1.62
CA TRP A 170 0.18 22.10 1.41
C TRP A 170 -0.31 22.72 2.72
N LYS A 171 -1.02 21.94 3.54
CA LYS A 171 -1.57 22.42 4.82
C LYS A 171 -0.45 22.71 5.83
N LEU A 172 0.51 21.79 6.01
CA LEU A 172 1.64 21.97 6.93
C LEU A 172 2.49 23.19 6.62
N SER A 173 2.65 23.52 5.33
CA SER A 173 3.46 24.67 4.91
C SER A 173 2.69 25.98 4.83
N GLY A 174 1.38 26.00 5.12
CA GLY A 174 0.54 27.19 4.90
C GLY A 174 0.41 27.58 3.43
N GLY A 175 0.36 26.61 2.53
CA GLY A 175 0.20 26.80 1.08
C GLY A 175 1.51 27.03 0.29
N ARG A 176 2.67 26.93 0.93
CA ARG A 176 3.97 27.18 0.28
C ARG A 176 4.52 25.97 -0.49
N ILE A 177 4.14 24.75 -0.12
CA ILE A 177 4.60 23.52 -0.78
C ILE A 177 3.46 22.94 -1.59
N PHE A 178 3.61 22.91 -2.92
CA PHE A 178 2.70 22.24 -3.84
C PHE A 178 3.50 21.18 -4.61
N ALA A 179 3.72 20.03 -3.98
CA ALA A 179 4.56 18.95 -4.48
C ALA A 179 3.99 17.58 -4.09
N THR A 180 4.43 16.55 -4.80
CA THR A 180 4.24 15.13 -4.49
C THR A 180 5.54 14.38 -4.72
N ASP A 181 5.65 13.15 -4.22
CA ASP A 181 6.81 12.31 -4.56
C ASP A 181 6.53 11.40 -5.77
N TYR A 182 7.61 10.85 -6.35
CA TYR A 182 7.48 9.95 -7.51
C TYR A 182 6.66 8.71 -7.21
N SER A 183 6.68 8.17 -5.98
CA SER A 183 5.92 6.98 -5.63
C SER A 183 4.42 7.25 -5.62
N ASN A 184 3.96 8.35 -5.01
CA ASN A 184 2.56 8.78 -5.06
C ASN A 184 2.14 9.20 -6.48
N ALA A 185 2.98 9.97 -7.18
CA ALA A 185 2.71 10.38 -8.57
C ALA A 185 2.48 9.16 -9.47
N SER A 186 3.30 8.10 -9.32
CA SER A 186 3.18 6.87 -10.10
C SER A 186 1.85 6.12 -9.88
N ARG A 187 1.09 6.44 -8.83
CA ARG A 187 -0.23 5.85 -8.54
C ARG A 187 -1.40 6.63 -9.10
N THR A 188 -1.15 7.73 -9.76
CA THR A 188 -2.22 8.60 -10.27
C THR A 188 -2.80 8.18 -11.60
N MET A 189 -2.11 7.33 -12.37
CA MET A 189 -2.38 7.02 -13.79
C MET A 189 -2.22 8.26 -14.72
N LEU A 190 -1.53 9.30 -14.23
CA LEU A 190 -1.21 10.52 -14.98
C LEU A 190 0.30 10.73 -15.16
N PHE A 191 1.11 9.97 -14.42
CA PHE A 191 2.55 10.14 -14.34
C PHE A 191 3.28 9.11 -15.21
N ASN A 192 4.15 9.60 -16.10
CA ASN A 192 5.00 8.75 -16.92
C ASN A 192 6.21 8.29 -16.11
N ILE A 193 6.22 7.01 -15.72
CA ILE A 193 7.26 6.45 -14.86
C ILE A 193 8.61 6.32 -15.56
N ASN A 194 8.67 6.36 -16.90
CA ASN A 194 9.91 6.32 -17.67
C ASN A 194 10.55 7.70 -17.78
N ALA A 195 9.71 8.73 -17.99
CA ALA A 195 10.16 10.11 -18.13
C ALA A 195 10.21 10.88 -16.78
N LEU A 196 9.66 10.29 -15.71
CA LEU A 196 9.52 10.87 -14.37
C LEU A 196 8.86 12.26 -14.39
N LYS A 197 7.79 12.39 -15.17
CA LYS A 197 6.98 13.61 -15.32
C LYS A 197 5.51 13.29 -15.59
N TRP A 198 4.65 14.26 -15.41
CA TRP A 198 3.25 14.19 -15.84
C TRP A 198 3.18 13.95 -17.33
N ASP A 199 2.33 13.03 -17.80
CA ASP A 199 2.23 12.66 -19.21
C ASP A 199 1.22 13.54 -19.93
N GLU A 200 1.70 14.41 -20.83
CA GLU A 200 0.90 15.38 -21.54
C GLU A 200 -0.18 14.74 -22.44
N ASP A 201 0.12 13.58 -23.04
CA ASP A 201 -0.85 12.88 -23.89
C ASP A 201 -2.00 12.31 -23.04
N ILE A 202 -1.68 11.73 -21.87
CA ILE A 202 -2.71 11.21 -20.96
C ILE A 202 -3.55 12.37 -20.38
N LEU A 203 -2.92 13.47 -20.00
CA LEU A 203 -3.64 14.67 -19.54
C LEU A 203 -4.61 15.20 -20.57
N LYS A 204 -4.17 15.30 -21.84
CA LYS A 204 -5.00 15.71 -22.95
C LYS A 204 -6.13 14.72 -23.22
N GLU A 205 -5.84 13.42 -23.20
CA GLU A 205 -6.81 12.35 -23.42
C GLU A 205 -7.95 12.35 -22.38
N LEU A 206 -7.61 12.66 -21.14
CA LEU A 206 -8.55 12.74 -20.01
C LEU A 206 -9.11 14.14 -19.79
N ASP A 207 -8.69 15.11 -20.60
CA ASP A 207 -9.09 16.52 -20.47
C ASP A 207 -8.85 17.06 -19.04
N ILE A 208 -7.60 16.90 -18.58
CA ILE A 208 -7.14 17.35 -17.26
C ILE A 208 -6.14 18.50 -17.45
N PRO A 209 -6.43 19.72 -16.93
CA PRO A 209 -5.50 20.84 -17.02
C PRO A 209 -4.20 20.59 -16.24
N ALA A 210 -3.05 20.67 -16.91
CA ALA A 210 -1.74 20.43 -16.31
C ALA A 210 -1.41 21.41 -15.16
N CYS A 211 -1.97 22.63 -15.19
CA CYS A 211 -1.73 23.66 -14.18
C CYS A 211 -2.23 23.32 -12.76
N MET A 212 -3.09 22.29 -12.64
CA MET A 212 -3.56 21.83 -11.34
C MET A 212 -2.72 20.72 -10.70
N LEU A 213 -1.67 20.26 -11.39
CA LEU A 213 -0.83 19.16 -10.91
C LEU A 213 0.36 19.68 -10.09
N PRO A 214 0.74 19.01 -8.99
CA PRO A 214 1.89 19.38 -8.16
C PRO A 214 3.22 19.09 -8.84
N GLU A 215 4.30 19.69 -8.37
CA GLU A 215 5.65 19.32 -8.76
C GLU A 215 5.96 17.91 -8.24
N ALA A 216 6.37 16.98 -9.12
CA ALA A 216 6.78 15.65 -8.73
C ALA A 216 8.28 15.63 -8.40
N LYS A 217 8.65 15.14 -7.21
CA LYS A 217 10.03 15.15 -6.66
C LYS A 217 10.47 13.73 -6.25
N PRO A 218 11.80 13.52 -6.08
CA PRO A 218 12.30 12.32 -5.43
C PRO A 218 11.73 12.15 -4.02
N SER A 219 11.53 10.89 -3.59
CA SER A 219 10.93 10.56 -2.29
C SER A 219 11.77 11.00 -1.09
N SER A 220 13.10 11.04 -1.23
CA SER A 220 14.05 11.55 -0.22
C SER A 220 14.69 12.84 -0.73
N GLY A 221 14.43 13.95 -0.06
CA GLY A 221 14.89 15.29 -0.39
C GLY A 221 14.04 16.34 0.32
N ILE A 222 14.55 17.55 0.47
CA ILE A 222 13.81 18.64 1.13
C ILE A 222 12.71 19.16 0.20
N PHE A 223 11.46 18.96 0.59
CA PHE A 223 10.28 19.50 -0.08
C PHE A 223 10.01 20.96 0.31
N GLY A 224 10.38 21.36 1.52
CA GLY A 224 10.21 22.65 2.15
C GLY A 224 10.12 22.50 3.66
N HIS A 225 9.49 23.46 4.35
CA HIS A 225 9.37 23.46 5.81
C HIS A 225 7.93 23.58 6.26
N ALA A 226 7.60 22.90 7.35
CA ALA A 226 6.34 23.13 8.06
C ALA A 226 6.31 24.57 8.60
N ASP A 227 5.13 25.17 8.61
CA ASP A 227 4.93 26.53 9.17
C ASP A 227 5.01 26.46 10.71
N ALA A 228 5.81 27.32 11.30
CA ALA A 228 6.05 27.37 12.74
C ALA A 228 4.77 27.47 13.59
N LYS A 229 3.69 28.03 13.04
CA LYS A 229 2.39 28.15 13.73
C LYS A 229 1.74 26.81 14.08
N PHE A 230 2.12 25.72 13.40
CA PHE A 230 1.49 24.42 13.61
C PHE A 230 2.22 23.55 14.66
N LEU A 231 3.56 23.57 14.63
CA LEU A 231 4.39 22.70 15.47
C LEU A 231 5.36 23.47 16.39
N GLY A 232 5.23 24.80 16.45
CA GLY A 232 6.04 25.65 17.30
C GLY A 232 7.41 26.04 16.74
N GLY A 233 7.77 25.55 15.55
CA GLY A 233 9.01 25.88 14.83
C GLY A 233 8.97 25.40 13.40
N GLU A 234 9.88 25.88 12.58
CA GLU A 234 10.06 25.40 11.20
C GLU A 234 10.81 24.08 11.19
N ILE A 235 10.14 23.00 10.73
CA ILE A 235 10.74 21.67 10.62
C ILE A 235 10.79 21.29 9.13
N PRO A 236 11.92 20.81 8.59
CA PRO A 236 12.01 20.40 7.20
C PRO A 236 11.11 19.16 6.94
N ILE A 237 10.32 19.20 5.86
CA ILE A 237 9.62 18.06 5.30
C ILE A 237 10.56 17.45 4.26
N ALA A 238 11.09 16.26 4.53
CA ALA A 238 12.26 15.76 3.79
C ALA A 238 12.15 14.32 3.28
N GLY A 239 11.04 13.61 3.61
CA GLY A 239 10.75 12.28 3.10
C GLY A 239 9.28 12.14 2.80
N VAL A 240 8.91 11.66 1.60
CA VAL A 240 7.52 11.44 1.22
C VAL A 240 7.45 10.15 0.41
N ALA A 241 6.53 9.25 0.76
CA ALA A 241 6.26 8.06 -0.03
C ALA A 241 4.85 7.51 0.23
N GLY A 242 4.25 6.90 -0.78
CA GLY A 242 3.03 6.12 -0.61
C GLY A 242 3.24 4.98 0.41
N ASP A 243 2.18 4.56 1.10
CA ASP A 243 2.25 3.63 2.24
C ASP A 243 2.97 2.32 1.93
N GLN A 244 2.71 1.71 0.78
CA GLN A 244 3.31 0.44 0.41
C GLN A 244 4.77 0.58 0.00
N GLN A 245 5.13 1.68 -0.67
CA GLN A 245 6.51 2.01 -1.03
C GLN A 245 7.32 2.40 0.22
N SER A 246 6.71 3.16 1.12
CA SER A 246 7.29 3.48 2.41
C SER A 246 7.57 2.21 3.22
N ALA A 247 6.62 1.26 3.28
CA ALA A 247 6.82 -0.03 3.93
C ALA A 247 7.96 -0.84 3.29
N LEU A 248 8.07 -0.83 1.96
CA LEU A 248 9.18 -1.49 1.26
C LEU A 248 10.54 -0.88 1.67
N PHE A 249 10.62 0.45 1.76
CA PHE A 249 11.82 1.15 2.22
C PHE A 249 12.10 0.90 3.71
N GLY A 250 11.07 0.94 4.56
CA GLY A 250 11.18 0.67 6.00
C GLY A 250 11.56 -0.78 6.32
N GLN A 251 11.16 -1.71 5.46
CA GLN A 251 11.63 -3.10 5.50
C GLN A 251 13.07 -3.25 4.98
N THR A 252 13.73 -2.16 4.58
CA THR A 252 15.09 -2.18 4.03
C THR A 252 15.26 -3.06 2.79
N CYS A 253 14.23 -3.16 1.94
CA CYS A 253 14.29 -3.90 0.68
C CYS A 253 14.99 -3.06 -0.40
N PHE A 254 16.27 -2.76 -0.20
CA PHE A 254 17.03 -1.82 -1.04
C PHE A 254 17.59 -2.46 -2.32
N GLU A 255 17.72 -3.78 -2.34
CA GLU A 255 18.28 -4.51 -3.46
C GLU A 255 17.20 -5.15 -4.34
N ALA A 256 17.50 -5.31 -5.64
CA ALA A 256 16.60 -6.00 -6.55
C ALA A 256 16.39 -7.46 -6.09
N GLY A 257 15.13 -7.93 -6.11
CA GLY A 257 14.74 -9.26 -5.62
C GLY A 257 14.37 -9.31 -4.13
N GLU A 258 14.58 -8.23 -3.39
CA GLU A 258 14.03 -8.11 -2.04
C GLU A 258 12.55 -7.71 -2.13
N ALA A 259 11.71 -8.40 -1.36
CA ALA A 259 10.28 -8.19 -1.36
C ALA A 259 9.72 -8.06 0.04
N LYS A 260 8.64 -7.29 0.15
CA LYS A 260 7.85 -7.21 1.38
C LYS A 260 6.42 -7.67 1.14
N ASN A 261 5.78 -8.19 2.19
CA ASN A 261 4.35 -8.44 2.23
C ASN A 261 3.75 -7.91 3.53
N THR A 262 2.76 -7.03 3.42
CA THR A 262 1.96 -6.57 4.55
C THR A 262 0.72 -7.43 4.68
N TYR A 263 0.60 -8.18 5.77
CA TYR A 263 -0.54 -9.06 6.07
C TYR A 263 -1.60 -8.31 6.89
N GLY A 264 -2.51 -7.65 6.17
CA GLY A 264 -3.67 -6.97 6.74
C GLY A 264 -4.98 -7.71 6.43
N THR A 265 -6.07 -6.96 6.20
CA THR A 265 -7.35 -7.49 5.69
C THR A 265 -7.15 -8.27 4.39
N GLY A 266 -6.35 -7.70 3.47
CA GLY A 266 -5.71 -8.35 2.34
C GLY A 266 -4.20 -8.42 2.52
N CYS A 267 -3.47 -8.81 1.46
CA CYS A 267 -2.02 -8.68 1.41
C CYS A 267 -1.61 -7.74 0.29
N PHE A 268 -0.58 -6.93 0.56
CA PHE A 268 0.06 -6.06 -0.43
C PHE A 268 1.54 -6.40 -0.52
N LEU A 269 1.88 -6.99 -1.67
CA LEU A 269 3.24 -7.44 -1.97
C LEU A 269 3.92 -6.43 -2.88
N LEU A 270 5.13 -6.03 -2.54
CA LEU A 270 6.01 -5.27 -3.42
C LEU A 270 7.37 -5.97 -3.50
N MET A 271 7.91 -6.10 -4.72
CA MET A 271 9.27 -6.55 -4.97
C MET A 271 10.06 -5.42 -5.63
N ASN A 272 11.19 -5.05 -5.06
CA ASN A 272 12.14 -4.13 -5.68
C ASN A 272 12.72 -4.78 -6.96
N THR A 273 12.57 -4.12 -8.09
CA THR A 273 13.08 -4.59 -9.40
C THR A 273 14.33 -3.84 -9.86
N GLY A 274 14.88 -2.95 -9.01
CA GLY A 274 16.05 -2.14 -9.33
C GLY A 274 15.71 -0.86 -10.11
N GLU A 275 16.69 -0.33 -10.83
CA GLU A 275 16.63 1.00 -11.47
C GLU A 275 15.90 0.99 -12.84
N LYS A 276 15.30 -0.12 -13.24
CA LYS A 276 14.53 -0.22 -14.50
C LYS A 276 13.11 -0.72 -14.23
N PRO A 277 12.09 -0.11 -14.87
CA PRO A 277 10.73 -0.61 -14.74
C PRO A 277 10.60 -1.98 -15.40
N VAL A 278 9.90 -2.90 -14.73
CA VAL A 278 9.54 -4.21 -15.27
C VAL A 278 8.03 -4.21 -15.49
N TYR A 279 7.60 -4.45 -16.72
CA TYR A 279 6.18 -4.50 -17.07
C TYR A 279 5.65 -5.92 -16.97
N SER A 280 4.60 -6.09 -16.17
CA SER A 280 4.03 -7.40 -15.91
C SER A 280 3.18 -7.90 -17.09
N ASN A 281 3.34 -9.19 -17.42
CA ASN A 281 2.42 -9.93 -18.28
C ASN A 281 1.48 -10.86 -17.48
N ASN A 282 1.65 -10.88 -16.16
CA ASN A 282 0.90 -11.74 -15.25
C ASN A 282 -0.06 -10.94 -14.32
N GLY A 283 -0.50 -9.75 -14.78
CA GLY A 283 -1.53 -8.98 -14.08
C GLY A 283 -1.04 -8.19 -12.86
N LEU A 284 0.27 -8.03 -12.67
CA LEU A 284 0.83 -7.15 -11.65
C LEU A 284 0.90 -5.70 -12.14
N VAL A 285 1.08 -4.75 -11.25
CA VAL A 285 1.32 -3.37 -11.63
C VAL A 285 2.77 -2.98 -11.36
N THR A 286 3.31 -2.11 -12.25
CA THR A 286 4.63 -1.51 -12.07
C THR A 286 4.47 -0.15 -11.42
N THR A 287 5.30 0.17 -10.45
CA THR A 287 5.24 1.44 -9.73
C THR A 287 6.65 1.95 -9.46
N VAL A 288 6.80 3.25 -9.25
CA VAL A 288 8.05 3.78 -8.68
C VAL A 288 8.09 3.38 -7.21
N ALA A 289 9.18 2.75 -6.78
CA ALA A 289 9.39 2.40 -5.38
C ALA A 289 9.82 3.63 -4.58
N TRP A 290 10.86 4.32 -5.02
CA TRP A 290 11.33 5.61 -4.48
C TRP A 290 12.29 6.29 -5.44
N GLY A 291 12.44 7.61 -5.28
CA GLY A 291 13.53 8.40 -5.85
C GLY A 291 14.45 8.92 -4.75
N ARG A 292 15.77 8.78 -4.92
CA ARG A 292 16.80 9.27 -3.99
C ARG A 292 18.15 9.45 -4.68
N ASP A 293 18.87 10.52 -4.36
CA ASP A 293 20.25 10.77 -4.81
C ASP A 293 20.43 10.67 -6.35
N GLY A 294 19.44 11.15 -7.11
CA GLY A 294 19.42 11.11 -8.58
C GLY A 294 19.10 9.74 -9.18
N LYS A 295 18.80 8.73 -8.36
CA LYS A 295 18.40 7.39 -8.78
C LYS A 295 16.94 7.13 -8.46
N VAL A 296 16.30 6.26 -9.26
CA VAL A 296 14.93 5.82 -9.06
C VAL A 296 14.90 4.30 -9.06
N ASN A 297 14.29 3.74 -8.04
CA ASN A 297 14.00 2.32 -7.97
C ASN A 297 12.53 2.08 -8.32
N TYR A 298 12.27 0.95 -8.96
CA TYR A 298 10.95 0.49 -9.34
C TYR A 298 10.56 -0.75 -8.56
N ALA A 299 9.26 -1.03 -8.51
CA ALA A 299 8.74 -2.23 -7.89
C ALA A 299 7.60 -2.83 -8.73
N LEU A 300 7.49 -4.16 -8.70
CA LEU A 300 6.26 -4.87 -9.05
C LEU A 300 5.37 -4.96 -7.81
N GLU A 301 4.09 -4.68 -7.98
CA GLU A 301 3.08 -4.77 -6.93
C GLU A 301 1.97 -5.75 -7.31
N GLY A 302 1.63 -6.63 -6.36
CA GLY A 302 0.46 -7.49 -6.43
C GLY A 302 -0.38 -7.38 -5.16
N SER A 303 -1.69 -7.41 -5.33
CA SER A 303 -2.65 -7.28 -4.23
C SER A 303 -3.50 -8.52 -4.10
N ILE A 304 -3.64 -9.03 -2.89
CA ILE A 304 -4.53 -10.11 -2.49
C ILE A 304 -5.65 -9.49 -1.68
N PHE A 305 -6.89 -9.66 -2.12
CA PHE A 305 -8.03 -8.96 -1.52
C PHE A 305 -8.46 -9.54 -0.17
N VAL A 306 -8.29 -10.86 0.01
CA VAL A 306 -8.78 -11.58 1.19
C VAL A 306 -7.65 -12.38 1.81
N ALA A 307 -7.14 -11.90 2.94
CA ALA A 307 -6.14 -12.57 3.78
C ALA A 307 -6.62 -12.61 5.24
N GLY A 308 -6.32 -11.61 6.05
CA GLY A 308 -6.85 -11.50 7.41
C GLY A 308 -8.38 -11.48 7.47
N ALA A 309 -9.05 -11.01 6.42
CA ALA A 309 -10.50 -11.08 6.28
C ALA A 309 -11.03 -12.52 6.31
N ALA A 310 -10.27 -13.50 5.80
CA ALA A 310 -10.66 -14.90 5.89
C ALA A 310 -10.64 -15.43 7.34
N ILE A 311 -9.68 -14.93 8.15
CA ILE A 311 -9.61 -15.29 9.58
C ILE A 311 -10.73 -14.58 10.36
N GLN A 312 -11.04 -13.32 10.01
CA GLN A 312 -12.21 -12.63 10.57
C GLN A 312 -13.51 -13.39 10.24
N TRP A 313 -13.68 -13.86 9.01
CA TRP A 313 -14.82 -14.68 8.60
C TRP A 313 -14.94 -15.97 9.42
N LEU A 314 -13.83 -16.67 9.69
CA LEU A 314 -13.83 -17.85 10.59
C LEU A 314 -14.31 -17.48 12.01
N ARG A 315 -13.97 -16.29 12.50
CA ARG A 315 -14.37 -15.80 13.83
C ARG A 315 -15.82 -15.31 13.85
N ASP A 316 -16.15 -14.39 12.95
CA ASP A 316 -17.35 -13.56 13.06
C ASP A 316 -18.59 -14.26 12.46
N GLU A 317 -18.43 -14.98 11.34
CA GLU A 317 -19.53 -15.62 10.63
C GLU A 317 -19.59 -17.13 10.91
N MET A 318 -18.47 -17.83 10.77
CA MET A 318 -18.41 -19.27 10.95
C MET A 318 -18.36 -19.69 12.41
N LYS A 319 -17.97 -18.78 13.33
CA LYS A 319 -17.85 -19.05 14.78
C LYS A 319 -16.96 -20.26 15.10
N LEU A 320 -15.94 -20.51 14.29
CA LEU A 320 -15.00 -21.63 14.47
C LEU A 320 -13.84 -21.30 15.41
N ILE A 321 -13.55 -20.01 15.61
CA ILE A 321 -12.54 -19.46 16.51
C ILE A 321 -13.14 -18.28 17.29
N GLU A 322 -12.62 -17.98 18.48
CA GLU A 322 -13.07 -16.85 19.30
C GLU A 322 -12.22 -15.59 19.03
N SER A 323 -10.93 -15.77 18.75
CA SER A 323 -10.00 -14.71 18.38
C SER A 323 -9.15 -15.12 17.18
N ALA A 324 -8.58 -14.14 16.48
CA ALA A 324 -7.65 -14.42 15.37
C ALA A 324 -6.41 -15.22 15.83
N ALA A 325 -5.96 -15.03 17.07
CA ALA A 325 -4.82 -15.74 17.65
C ALA A 325 -5.09 -17.24 17.81
N ASP A 326 -6.33 -17.65 18.04
CA ASP A 326 -6.69 -19.06 18.19
C ASP A 326 -6.41 -19.87 16.93
N SER A 327 -6.40 -19.21 15.77
CA SER A 327 -6.16 -19.87 14.47
C SER A 327 -4.83 -20.59 14.42
N GLU A 328 -3.76 -20.05 15.04
CA GLU A 328 -2.45 -20.69 15.10
C GLU A 328 -2.51 -22.03 15.86
N TYR A 329 -3.00 -21.99 17.10
CA TYR A 329 -3.10 -23.16 17.92
C TYR A 329 -4.04 -24.22 17.32
N MET A 330 -5.18 -23.79 16.78
CA MET A 330 -6.17 -24.72 16.21
C MET A 330 -5.67 -25.37 14.91
N ALA A 331 -4.95 -24.65 14.06
CA ALA A 331 -4.33 -25.23 12.85
C ALA A 331 -3.30 -26.33 13.18
N GLN A 332 -2.63 -26.22 14.31
CA GLN A 332 -1.64 -27.20 14.79
C GLN A 332 -2.25 -28.44 15.43
N LYS A 333 -3.59 -28.49 15.65
CA LYS A 333 -4.30 -29.68 16.16
C LYS A 333 -4.39 -30.82 15.15
N VAL A 334 -4.12 -30.55 13.89
CA VAL A 334 -4.09 -31.53 12.80
C VAL A 334 -2.74 -31.50 12.10
N ARG A 335 -2.35 -32.64 11.56
CA ARG A 335 -1.05 -32.79 10.89
C ARG A 335 -1.02 -32.06 9.53
N ASP A 336 -2.11 -32.12 8.80
CA ASP A 336 -2.28 -31.55 7.46
C ASP A 336 -3.74 -31.11 7.26
N THR A 337 -4.13 -30.68 6.07
CA THR A 337 -5.50 -30.27 5.74
C THR A 337 -6.41 -31.45 5.34
N ASN A 338 -5.90 -32.67 5.36
CA ASN A 338 -6.60 -33.90 4.90
C ASN A 338 -7.19 -33.72 3.47
N GLY A 339 -6.43 -33.02 2.59
CA GLY A 339 -6.85 -32.74 1.21
C GLY A 339 -7.87 -31.60 1.06
N CYS A 340 -8.27 -30.95 2.14
CA CYS A 340 -9.18 -29.80 2.11
C CYS A 340 -8.42 -28.53 1.69
N TYR A 341 -9.00 -27.74 0.78
CA TYR A 341 -8.53 -26.41 0.37
C TYR A 341 -9.67 -25.40 0.51
N VAL A 342 -9.34 -24.21 1.00
CA VAL A 342 -10.23 -23.06 1.08
C VAL A 342 -9.72 -22.01 0.10
N VAL A 343 -10.55 -21.57 -0.83
CA VAL A 343 -10.28 -20.45 -1.73
C VAL A 343 -11.13 -19.27 -1.26
N PRO A 344 -10.56 -18.28 -0.58
CA PRO A 344 -11.33 -17.21 0.07
C PRO A 344 -11.67 -16.07 -0.90
N ALA A 345 -12.22 -16.38 -2.07
CA ALA A 345 -12.59 -15.43 -3.11
C ALA A 345 -13.90 -14.69 -2.80
N PHE A 346 -14.07 -14.11 -1.60
CA PHE A 346 -15.33 -13.49 -1.16
C PHE A 346 -15.76 -12.30 -2.02
N THR A 347 -14.79 -11.60 -2.58
CA THR A 347 -14.98 -10.43 -3.48
C THR A 347 -14.32 -10.65 -4.85
N GLY A 348 -14.18 -11.90 -5.27
CA GLY A 348 -13.40 -12.29 -6.45
C GLY A 348 -11.93 -12.57 -6.10
N LEU A 349 -11.14 -12.87 -7.12
CA LEU A 349 -9.70 -13.09 -7.04
C LEU A 349 -8.95 -11.91 -7.67
N GLY A 350 -7.92 -11.43 -6.98
CA GLY A 350 -6.97 -10.41 -7.47
C GLY A 350 -5.87 -11.02 -8.33
N ALA A 351 -4.71 -10.36 -8.34
CA ALA A 351 -3.53 -10.82 -9.06
C ALA A 351 -3.08 -12.23 -8.58
N PRO A 352 -2.61 -13.09 -9.49
CA PRO A 352 -2.55 -12.96 -10.94
C PRO A 352 -3.83 -13.41 -11.66
N HIS A 353 -4.85 -13.84 -10.94
CA HIS A 353 -6.03 -14.53 -11.49
C HIS A 353 -7.06 -13.60 -12.13
N TRP A 354 -7.28 -12.42 -11.55
CA TRP A 354 -8.21 -11.36 -12.02
C TRP A 354 -9.61 -11.85 -12.39
N ASP A 355 -10.23 -12.66 -11.51
CA ASP A 355 -11.59 -13.13 -11.70
C ASP A 355 -12.55 -12.49 -10.69
N GLN A 356 -13.31 -11.49 -11.13
CA GLN A 356 -14.32 -10.82 -10.33
C GLN A 356 -15.58 -11.69 -10.04
N TYR A 357 -15.75 -12.77 -10.80
CA TYR A 357 -16.87 -13.70 -10.66
C TYR A 357 -16.55 -14.90 -9.79
N ALA A 358 -15.28 -15.10 -9.43
CA ALA A 358 -14.91 -16.11 -8.46
C ALA A 358 -15.61 -15.86 -7.11
N ARG A 359 -15.95 -16.93 -6.40
CA ARG A 359 -16.53 -16.86 -5.04
C ARG A 359 -15.81 -17.83 -4.12
N GLY A 360 -15.96 -17.56 -2.79
CA GLY A 360 -15.40 -18.39 -1.75
C GLY A 360 -15.81 -19.85 -1.92
N THR A 361 -14.81 -20.76 -1.93
CA THR A 361 -15.03 -22.17 -2.27
C THR A 361 -14.23 -23.07 -1.32
N ILE A 362 -14.84 -24.14 -0.84
CA ILE A 362 -14.17 -25.18 -0.05
C ILE A 362 -14.26 -26.48 -0.82
N VAL A 363 -13.12 -27.10 -1.12
CA VAL A 363 -13.03 -28.35 -1.88
C VAL A 363 -12.22 -29.40 -1.13
N GLY A 364 -12.36 -30.67 -1.53
CA GLY A 364 -11.59 -31.79 -0.98
C GLY A 364 -12.08 -32.26 0.38
N LEU A 365 -13.28 -31.89 0.80
CA LEU A 365 -13.87 -32.38 2.04
C LEU A 365 -14.14 -33.89 2.00
N SER A 366 -13.69 -34.58 3.03
CA SER A 366 -14.02 -35.98 3.30
C SER A 366 -14.68 -36.09 4.68
N ARG A 367 -15.24 -37.24 5.00
CA ARG A 367 -15.82 -37.48 6.33
C ARG A 367 -14.80 -37.32 7.48
N GLY A 368 -13.51 -37.41 7.19
CA GLY A 368 -12.43 -37.21 8.16
C GLY A 368 -12.09 -35.73 8.42
N CYS A 369 -12.60 -34.81 7.60
CA CYS A 369 -12.36 -33.38 7.81
C CYS A 369 -13.20 -32.86 8.98
N ASN A 370 -12.58 -32.03 9.80
CA ASN A 370 -13.21 -31.34 10.93
C ASN A 370 -12.84 -29.85 10.93
N LYS A 371 -13.32 -29.07 11.89
CA LYS A 371 -13.08 -27.63 11.97
C LYS A 371 -11.59 -27.24 11.92
N TYR A 372 -10.70 -28.05 12.49
CA TYR A 372 -9.26 -27.74 12.53
C TYR A 372 -8.63 -27.84 11.14
N HIS A 373 -9.11 -28.77 10.30
CA HIS A 373 -8.66 -28.86 8.90
C HIS A 373 -9.09 -27.63 8.09
N ILE A 374 -10.33 -27.12 8.32
CA ILE A 374 -10.83 -25.91 7.66
C ILE A 374 -10.03 -24.69 8.11
N ILE A 375 -9.79 -24.52 9.41
CA ILE A 375 -8.99 -23.41 9.96
C ILE A 375 -7.58 -23.44 9.36
N ARG A 376 -6.94 -24.61 9.33
CA ARG A 376 -5.61 -24.78 8.74
C ARG A 376 -5.61 -24.46 7.25
N ALA A 377 -6.56 -25.00 6.48
CA ALA A 377 -6.68 -24.74 5.04
C ALA A 377 -6.93 -23.25 4.74
N THR A 378 -7.61 -22.53 5.64
CA THR A 378 -7.82 -21.09 5.51
C THR A 378 -6.51 -20.30 5.73
N LEU A 379 -5.68 -20.67 6.71
CA LEU A 379 -4.34 -20.07 6.88
C LEU A 379 -3.43 -20.41 5.70
N ASP A 380 -3.41 -21.69 5.28
CA ASP A 380 -2.61 -22.14 4.13
C ASP A 380 -3.01 -21.40 2.84
N SER A 381 -4.29 -21.05 2.67
CA SER A 381 -4.78 -20.31 1.50
C SER A 381 -4.14 -18.93 1.34
N ILE A 382 -3.82 -18.27 2.44
CA ILE A 382 -3.10 -16.98 2.43
C ILE A 382 -1.70 -17.19 1.85
N CYS A 383 -1.00 -18.26 2.31
CA CYS A 383 0.33 -18.58 1.82
C CYS A 383 0.35 -18.93 0.33
N TYR A 384 -0.65 -19.65 -0.15
CA TYR A 384 -0.75 -19.99 -1.57
C TYR A 384 -1.00 -18.76 -2.43
N GLN A 385 -1.92 -17.88 -2.04
CA GLN A 385 -2.16 -16.62 -2.78
C GLN A 385 -0.90 -15.77 -2.85
N VAL A 386 -0.15 -15.65 -1.74
CA VAL A 386 1.14 -14.94 -1.71
C VAL A 386 2.14 -15.59 -2.65
N ASN A 387 2.20 -16.93 -2.69
CA ASN A 387 3.07 -17.66 -3.61
C ASN A 387 2.68 -17.41 -5.08
N ASP A 388 1.40 -17.37 -5.42
CA ASP A 388 0.95 -17.08 -6.78
C ASP A 388 1.43 -15.69 -7.26
N VAL A 389 1.33 -14.67 -6.39
CA VAL A 389 1.82 -13.33 -6.68
C VAL A 389 3.34 -13.28 -6.81
N LEU A 390 4.08 -13.92 -5.90
CA LEU A 390 5.55 -13.95 -5.93
C LEU A 390 6.07 -14.73 -7.15
N ALA A 391 5.42 -15.84 -7.52
CA ALA A 391 5.75 -16.58 -8.73
C ALA A 391 5.56 -15.71 -9.99
N ALA A 392 4.47 -14.92 -10.04
CA ALA A 392 4.26 -13.96 -11.12
C ALA A 392 5.33 -12.85 -11.14
N MET A 393 5.72 -12.32 -9.96
CA MET A 393 6.81 -11.33 -9.85
C MET A 393 8.15 -11.86 -10.38
N GLN A 394 8.51 -13.09 -10.01
CA GLN A 394 9.74 -13.73 -10.48
C GLN A 394 9.68 -14.04 -11.98
N ALA A 395 8.53 -14.50 -12.49
CA ALA A 395 8.35 -14.78 -13.90
C ALA A 395 8.46 -13.51 -14.78
N ASP A 396 7.90 -12.38 -14.32
CA ASP A 396 7.93 -11.11 -15.05
C ASP A 396 9.31 -10.43 -14.98
N SER A 397 9.94 -10.45 -13.80
CA SER A 397 11.22 -9.76 -13.57
C SER A 397 12.45 -10.58 -13.99
N GLY A 398 12.34 -11.90 -13.99
CA GLY A 398 13.51 -12.79 -14.09
C GLY A 398 14.42 -12.76 -12.86
N ILE A 399 14.00 -12.09 -11.78
CA ILE A 399 14.77 -11.90 -10.55
C ILE A 399 14.27 -12.91 -9.50
N PRO A 400 15.15 -13.76 -8.93
CA PRO A 400 14.74 -14.67 -7.87
C PRO A 400 14.44 -13.91 -6.57
N LEU A 401 13.47 -14.42 -5.81
CA LEU A 401 13.18 -13.92 -4.47
C LEU A 401 14.30 -14.36 -3.50
N ASN A 402 14.95 -13.40 -2.87
CA ASN A 402 15.98 -13.68 -1.88
C ASN A 402 15.40 -13.91 -0.47
N THR A 403 14.55 -13.01 -0.02
CA THR A 403 13.89 -13.06 1.28
C THR A 403 12.55 -12.32 1.18
N LEU A 404 11.51 -12.89 1.79
CA LEU A 404 10.25 -12.19 1.99
C LEU A 404 10.24 -11.53 3.36
N ARG A 405 10.22 -10.21 3.39
CA ARG A 405 10.07 -9.43 4.62
C ARG A 405 8.60 -9.20 4.90
N VAL A 406 8.17 -9.40 6.14
CA VAL A 406 6.74 -9.42 6.49
C VAL A 406 6.41 -8.45 7.60
N ASP A 407 5.21 -7.88 7.53
CA ASP A 407 4.62 -7.05 8.58
C ASP A 407 3.09 -7.16 8.56
N GLY A 408 2.42 -6.33 9.36
CA GLY A 408 0.97 -6.38 9.53
C GLY A 408 0.52 -7.39 10.58
N GLY A 409 -0.71 -7.27 11.04
CA GLY A 409 -1.21 -7.99 12.22
C GLY A 409 -1.14 -9.52 12.12
N ALA A 410 -1.42 -10.09 10.94
CA ALA A 410 -1.40 -11.53 10.78
C ALA A 410 0.02 -12.14 10.70
N SER A 411 1.06 -11.33 10.51
CA SER A 411 2.45 -11.80 10.56
C SER A 411 2.89 -12.27 11.95
N ALA A 412 2.14 -11.94 12.99
CA ALA A 412 2.37 -12.45 14.35
C ALA A 412 2.15 -13.96 14.48
N ASN A 413 1.35 -14.57 13.58
CA ASN A 413 1.05 -16.01 13.57
C ASN A 413 2.26 -16.80 13.04
N ASN A 414 2.91 -17.56 13.92
CA ASN A 414 4.12 -18.31 13.55
C ASN A 414 3.84 -19.49 12.62
N TYR A 415 2.67 -20.13 12.75
CA TYR A 415 2.26 -21.19 11.83
C TYR A 415 2.13 -20.63 10.40
N LEU A 416 1.47 -19.47 10.26
CA LEU A 416 1.32 -18.80 8.97
C LEU A 416 2.68 -18.45 8.37
N MET A 417 3.60 -17.88 9.16
CA MET A 417 4.95 -17.48 8.69
C MET A 417 5.82 -18.68 8.30
N GLN A 418 5.78 -19.76 9.07
CA GLN A 418 6.49 -20.99 8.72
C GLN A 418 5.93 -21.63 7.45
N THR A 419 4.60 -21.73 7.34
CA THR A 419 3.95 -22.25 6.13
C THR A 419 4.26 -21.36 4.92
N GLN A 420 4.33 -20.04 5.11
CA GLN A 420 4.72 -19.15 4.04
C GLN A 420 6.14 -19.44 3.54
N ALA A 421 7.11 -19.58 4.43
CA ALA A 421 8.49 -19.94 4.06
C ALA A 421 8.54 -21.28 3.30
N ASP A 422 7.79 -22.27 3.79
CA ASP A 422 7.71 -23.60 3.18
C ASP A 422 7.15 -23.56 1.75
N ILE A 423 6.10 -22.77 1.51
CA ILE A 423 5.41 -22.71 0.22
C ILE A 423 6.20 -21.88 -0.80
N ILE A 424 6.76 -20.73 -0.42
CA ILE A 424 7.54 -19.89 -1.35
C ILE A 424 8.97 -20.37 -1.57
N ASN A 425 9.44 -21.35 -0.79
CA ASN A 425 10.80 -21.85 -0.79
C ASN A 425 11.87 -20.77 -0.58
N ALA A 426 11.61 -19.80 0.28
CA ALA A 426 12.52 -18.71 0.60
C ALA A 426 12.39 -18.33 2.08
N PRO A 427 13.41 -17.74 2.70
CA PRO A 427 13.32 -17.24 4.06
C PRO A 427 12.22 -16.17 4.19
N VAL A 428 11.50 -16.20 5.33
CA VAL A 428 10.55 -15.17 5.74
C VAL A 428 11.10 -14.48 6.97
N ALA A 429 11.30 -13.15 6.91
CA ALA A 429 11.90 -12.37 7.99
C ALA A 429 10.88 -11.38 8.58
N ARG A 430 10.54 -11.58 9.86
CA ARG A 430 9.67 -10.71 10.64
C ARG A 430 10.50 -9.71 11.44
N PRO A 431 10.30 -8.38 11.31
CA PRO A 431 11.02 -7.38 12.08
C PRO A 431 10.47 -7.30 13.51
N ARG A 432 11.28 -6.81 14.43
CA ARG A 432 10.85 -6.51 15.78
C ARG A 432 9.88 -5.32 15.83
N CYS A 433 10.17 -4.28 15.05
CA CYS A 433 9.27 -3.14 14.88
C CYS A 433 8.36 -3.37 13.68
N VAL A 434 7.05 -3.46 13.92
CA VAL A 434 6.03 -3.70 12.88
C VAL A 434 5.53 -2.41 12.21
N GLU A 435 5.96 -1.23 12.69
CA GLU A 435 5.59 0.09 12.16
C GLU A 435 6.45 0.46 10.93
N THR A 436 6.60 -0.48 10.03
CA THR A 436 7.52 -0.37 8.88
C THR A 436 7.12 0.71 7.89
N THR A 437 5.82 1.01 7.76
CA THR A 437 5.30 2.07 6.91
C THR A 437 5.77 3.46 7.40
N ALA A 438 5.53 3.77 8.65
CA ALA A 438 5.99 5.04 9.23
C ALA A 438 7.53 5.12 9.28
N MET A 439 8.18 4.00 9.56
CA MET A 439 9.64 3.90 9.60
C MET A 439 10.26 4.21 8.24
N GLY A 440 9.66 3.77 7.13
CA GLY A 440 10.15 4.08 5.79
C GLY A 440 10.14 5.57 5.49
N ALA A 441 9.07 6.28 5.83
CA ALA A 441 9.00 7.73 5.70
C ALA A 441 10.05 8.43 6.59
N ALA A 442 10.24 7.93 7.82
CA ALA A 442 11.29 8.44 8.72
C ALA A 442 12.68 8.24 8.12
N PHE A 443 12.98 7.07 7.55
CA PHE A 443 14.26 6.79 6.92
C PHE A 443 14.52 7.69 5.70
N LEU A 444 13.53 7.86 4.82
CA LEU A 444 13.64 8.77 3.67
C LEU A 444 13.93 10.21 4.11
N ALA A 445 13.22 10.69 5.14
CA ALA A 445 13.44 12.02 5.69
C ALA A 445 14.80 12.16 6.37
N GLY A 446 15.18 11.20 7.20
CA GLY A 446 16.43 11.21 7.94
C GLY A 446 17.65 11.14 7.04
N LEU A 447 17.60 10.38 5.93
CA LEU A 447 18.65 10.35 4.91
C LEU A 447 18.80 11.69 4.22
N ALA A 448 17.69 12.36 3.88
CA ALA A 448 17.73 13.67 3.21
C ALA A 448 18.40 14.77 4.05
N VAL A 449 18.24 14.72 5.39
CA VAL A 449 18.85 15.69 6.32
C VAL A 449 20.13 15.18 6.97
N LYS A 450 20.63 14.00 6.55
CA LYS A 450 21.85 13.38 7.10
C LYS A 450 21.73 13.02 8.60
N TYR A 451 20.52 12.75 9.07
CA TYR A 451 20.30 12.17 10.39
C TYR A 451 20.83 10.72 10.46
N TRP A 452 20.62 9.92 9.43
CA TRP A 452 21.38 8.70 9.09
C TRP A 452 22.30 8.99 7.92
N ALA A 453 23.53 8.45 7.96
CA ALA A 453 24.53 8.72 6.93
C ALA A 453 24.16 8.10 5.58
N ASP A 454 23.71 6.83 5.61
CA ASP A 454 23.38 6.05 4.43
C ASP A 454 22.43 4.88 4.74
N THR A 455 22.12 4.07 3.73
CA THR A 455 21.26 2.90 3.86
C THR A 455 21.90 1.75 4.63
N GLU A 456 23.23 1.69 4.75
CA GLU A 456 23.91 0.65 5.54
C GLU A 456 23.73 0.92 7.03
N GLU A 457 23.82 2.18 7.49
CA GLU A 457 23.49 2.55 8.88
C GLU A 457 22.05 2.15 9.21
N ILE A 458 21.09 2.37 8.28
CA ILE A 458 19.70 1.97 8.45
C ILE A 458 19.54 0.44 8.54
N LYS A 459 20.21 -0.33 7.67
CA LYS A 459 20.15 -1.80 7.71
C LYS A 459 20.64 -2.33 9.08
N HIS A 460 21.68 -1.72 9.66
CA HIS A 460 22.19 -2.11 10.97
C HIS A 460 21.24 -1.73 12.13
N SER A 461 20.43 -0.69 11.96
CA SER A 461 19.42 -0.28 12.95
C SER A 461 18.19 -1.16 12.96
N ARG A 462 17.99 -1.98 11.91
CA ARG A 462 16.84 -2.89 11.80
C ARG A 462 17.08 -4.16 12.60
N GLU A 463 16.26 -4.39 13.61
CA GLU A 463 16.25 -5.64 14.37
C GLU A 463 15.25 -6.63 13.74
N THR A 464 15.74 -7.83 13.39
CA THR A 464 14.88 -8.97 13.02
C THR A 464 14.44 -9.67 14.30
N GLU A 465 13.13 -9.85 14.49
CA GLU A 465 12.62 -10.61 15.65
C GLU A 465 12.78 -12.11 15.39
N ARG A 466 12.38 -12.56 14.18
CA ARG A 466 12.43 -13.97 13.82
C ARG A 466 12.55 -14.19 12.33
N GLU A 467 13.32 -15.21 11.97
CA GLU A 467 13.39 -15.74 10.61
C GLU A 467 12.81 -17.16 10.57
N PHE A 468 12.09 -17.46 9.48
CA PHE A 468 11.49 -18.76 9.21
C PHE A 468 12.11 -19.28 7.92
N TYR A 469 12.62 -20.48 7.96
CA TYR A 469 13.28 -21.14 6.82
C TYR A 469 12.42 -22.28 6.30
N PRO A 470 12.48 -22.58 4.98
CA PRO A 470 11.78 -23.73 4.40
C PRO A 470 12.18 -25.04 5.07
N THR A 471 11.20 -25.86 5.44
CA THR A 471 11.42 -27.16 6.12
C THR A 471 10.84 -28.34 5.37
N ILE A 472 9.92 -28.13 4.43
CA ILE A 472 9.30 -29.21 3.65
C ILE A 472 10.10 -29.53 2.37
N SER A 473 9.95 -30.75 1.88
CA SER A 473 10.59 -31.18 0.64
C SER A 473 9.95 -30.51 -0.59
N GLU A 474 10.69 -30.48 -1.70
CA GLU A 474 10.17 -30.00 -2.99
C GLU A 474 8.96 -30.82 -3.45
N ALA A 475 8.96 -32.13 -3.24
CA ALA A 475 7.85 -33.01 -3.58
C ALA A 475 6.56 -32.65 -2.80
N GLU A 476 6.69 -32.38 -1.48
CA GLU A 476 5.56 -31.96 -0.67
C GLU A 476 5.06 -30.59 -1.08
N ARG A 477 5.96 -29.62 -1.28
CA ARG A 477 5.61 -28.27 -1.78
C ARG A 477 4.86 -28.36 -3.11
N GLY A 478 5.39 -29.12 -4.07
CA GLY A 478 4.78 -29.33 -5.37
C GLY A 478 3.39 -29.96 -5.29
N ALA A 479 3.19 -30.96 -4.43
CA ALA A 479 1.89 -31.58 -4.21
C ALA A 479 0.86 -30.60 -3.63
N ARG A 480 1.25 -29.80 -2.63
CA ARG A 480 0.39 -28.78 -1.98
C ARG A 480 0.00 -27.69 -2.97
N THR A 481 0.95 -27.17 -3.74
CA THR A 481 0.72 -26.12 -4.75
C THR A 481 -0.14 -26.64 -5.90
N ALA A 482 0.07 -27.87 -6.38
CA ALA A 482 -0.77 -28.49 -7.38
C ALA A 482 -2.22 -28.67 -6.90
N GLY A 483 -2.41 -29.03 -5.63
CA GLY A 483 -3.73 -29.09 -4.98
C GLY A 483 -4.41 -27.73 -4.94
N TRP A 484 -3.68 -26.69 -4.56
CA TRP A 484 -4.17 -25.31 -4.57
C TRP A 484 -4.62 -24.86 -5.96
N ASN A 485 -3.78 -25.07 -6.99
CA ASN A 485 -4.12 -24.71 -8.37
C ASN A 485 -5.39 -25.39 -8.89
N ARG A 486 -5.68 -26.62 -8.45
CA ARG A 486 -6.95 -27.29 -8.75
C ARG A 486 -8.11 -26.65 -8.00
N ALA A 487 -7.92 -26.29 -6.72
CA ALA A 487 -8.94 -25.67 -5.91
C ALA A 487 -9.37 -24.30 -6.45
N VAL A 488 -8.40 -23.46 -6.85
CA VAL A 488 -8.67 -22.15 -7.46
C VAL A 488 -9.53 -22.28 -8.71
N LYS A 489 -9.26 -23.28 -9.57
CA LYS A 489 -10.08 -23.52 -10.76
C LYS A 489 -11.55 -23.82 -10.45
N CYS A 490 -11.84 -24.39 -9.28
CA CYS A 490 -13.23 -24.64 -8.85
C CYS A 490 -13.97 -23.36 -8.43
N ALA A 491 -13.25 -22.29 -8.15
CA ALA A 491 -13.82 -21.00 -7.74
C ALA A 491 -14.10 -20.07 -8.92
N TYR A 492 -13.46 -20.30 -10.08
CA TYR A 492 -13.58 -19.42 -11.26
C TYR A 492 -15.01 -19.36 -11.79
N GLY A 493 -15.40 -18.15 -12.17
CA GLY A 493 -16.66 -17.89 -12.87
C GLY A 493 -17.92 -18.22 -12.09
N TRP A 494 -17.82 -18.57 -10.81
CA TRP A 494 -18.95 -19.06 -10.00
C TRP A 494 -20.20 -18.18 -10.06
N ALA A 495 -20.03 -16.85 -10.07
CA ALA A 495 -21.13 -15.89 -10.10
C ALA A 495 -21.44 -15.36 -11.50
N LYS A 496 -20.93 -15.98 -12.57
CA LYS A 496 -21.44 -15.72 -13.92
C LYS A 496 -22.81 -16.32 -14.01
N GLU A 497 -23.78 -15.51 -14.44
CA GLU A 497 -25.08 -16.02 -14.85
C GLU A 497 -24.86 -16.84 -16.13
N ASP A 498 -25.45 -18.04 -16.22
CA ASP A 498 -25.50 -18.80 -17.45
C ASP A 498 -26.29 -17.97 -18.45
N GLU A 499 -25.64 -17.52 -19.56
CA GLU A 499 -26.27 -16.84 -20.69
C GLU A 499 -27.21 -17.79 -21.45
#